data_c45dab502bb2c6727f5ab5568ac18768
#
_entry.id   c45dab502bb2c6727f5ab5568ac18768
#
_cell.length_a   1.000
_cell.length_b   1.000
_cell.length_c   1.000
_cell.angle_alpha   90.00
_cell.angle_beta   90.00
_cell.angle_gamma   90.00
#
_symmetry.space_group_name_H-M   'P 1'
#
loop_
_entity.id
_entity.type
_entity.pdbx_description
1 polymer ?
#
loop_
_entity_poly.entity_id
_entity_poly.type
_entity_poly.pdbx_seq_one_letter_code
_entity_poly.pdbx_strand_id
1 'polypeptide(L)'
;MFNDTLQNMVQAVYPLLKESLVLSFRQIGIITLVYQMSASIFQPIIGAYTDRKPQPYSLPIGMLFTMCGILSLAFASDFVHVLFAVFLAGIGSSVFHPEASRLAHISSGGKHGLAQSIFQVGGNFGGSIGPLLAALFIAPYGRENIGWFAIISVICIGFMLFISRWYKGVLSRIKENIKPEEQTKEIQKPLASRRKIIFTLCILLVLIFSKYVYMASLTSYYTFYLIEKFNISIAQSQIYLFIFLFSIALGTFFGGPIGDRFGRKYVIWFSILGAAPFALYMPYAGLLGTCILSVIIGLVLSSAFSAMLVYAQELLPGKEGLIGGLFFGLAFGIAGIASAIFGELADLHGIEYVYHIAAFTPLLGLVAGLLPNIKRVKQQ
;
A
#
# COMPACT_ATOMS: atom_id res chain seq x y z
N MET A 1 3.36 10.94 -1.56
CA MET A 1 3.97 11.28 -0.25
C MET A 1 2.95 11.89 0.71
N PHE A 2 2.55 13.18 0.65
CA PHE A 2 1.64 13.79 1.64
C PHE A 2 0.30 13.07 1.80
N ASN A 3 -0.32 12.63 0.71
CA ASN A 3 -1.55 11.85 0.77
C ASN A 3 -1.35 10.55 1.57
N ASP A 4 -0.25 9.85 1.32
CA ASP A 4 0.05 8.58 2.01
C ASP A 4 0.43 8.81 3.48
N THR A 5 1.08 9.94 3.80
CA THR A 5 1.30 10.37 5.19
C THR A 5 -0.03 10.48 5.94
N LEU A 6 -0.98 11.21 5.37
CA LEU A 6 -2.30 11.41 5.98
C LEU A 6 -3.09 10.11 6.10
N GLN A 7 -3.01 9.24 5.10
CA GLN A 7 -3.69 7.94 5.11
C GLN A 7 -3.10 6.97 6.16
N ASN A 8 -1.77 6.93 6.31
CA ASN A 8 -1.15 6.08 7.32
C ASN A 8 -1.31 6.63 8.75
N MET A 9 -1.58 7.93 8.92
CA MET A 9 -1.99 8.48 10.22
C MET A 9 -3.30 7.86 10.72
N VAL A 10 -4.22 7.45 9.83
CA VAL A 10 -5.46 6.76 10.22
C VAL A 10 -5.14 5.48 11.00
N GLN A 11 -4.21 4.66 10.50
CA GLN A 11 -3.78 3.43 11.20
C GLN A 11 -2.95 3.74 12.45
N ALA A 12 -2.12 4.77 12.39
CA ALA A 12 -1.29 5.18 13.51
C ALA A 12 -2.12 5.63 14.74
N VAL A 13 -3.33 6.14 14.56
CA VAL A 13 -4.18 6.54 15.68
C VAL A 13 -5.07 5.42 16.23
N TYR A 14 -5.01 4.19 15.71
CA TYR A 14 -5.82 3.07 16.20
C TYR A 14 -5.70 2.81 17.71
N PRO A 15 -4.51 2.84 18.35
CA PRO A 15 -4.42 2.68 19.79
C PRO A 15 -5.20 3.74 20.56
N LEU A 16 -5.11 5.01 20.13
CA LEU A 16 -5.86 6.11 20.75
C LEU A 16 -7.38 5.99 20.53
N LEU A 17 -7.81 5.54 19.35
CA LEU A 17 -9.22 5.25 19.08
C LEU A 17 -9.73 4.11 19.95
N LYS A 18 -8.93 3.03 20.09
CA LYS A 18 -9.26 1.88 20.91
C LYS A 18 -9.47 2.30 22.37
N GLU A 19 -8.57 3.10 22.92
CA GLU A 19 -8.68 3.59 24.30
C GLU A 19 -9.85 4.56 24.49
N SER A 20 -9.96 5.59 23.63
CA SER A 20 -10.95 6.65 23.81
C SER A 20 -12.39 6.24 23.55
N LEU A 21 -12.64 5.28 22.67
CA LEU A 21 -13.96 4.76 22.29
C LEU A 21 -14.21 3.34 22.82
N VAL A 22 -13.31 2.79 23.63
CA VAL A 22 -13.39 1.44 24.21
C VAL A 22 -13.67 0.37 23.13
N LEU A 23 -12.92 0.43 22.02
CA LEU A 23 -13.12 -0.47 20.89
C LEU A 23 -12.46 -1.83 21.14
N SER A 24 -13.08 -2.90 20.63
CA SER A 24 -12.48 -4.23 20.55
C SER A 24 -11.47 -4.32 19.40
N PHE A 25 -10.59 -5.32 19.38
CA PHE A 25 -9.72 -5.60 18.24
C PHE A 25 -10.50 -5.96 16.98
N ARG A 26 -11.62 -6.66 17.13
CA ARG A 26 -12.57 -6.92 16.03
C ARG A 26 -13.05 -5.61 15.39
N GLN A 27 -13.40 -4.61 16.19
CA GLN A 27 -13.82 -3.30 15.68
C GLN A 27 -12.67 -2.58 14.96
N ILE A 28 -11.43 -2.64 15.46
CA ILE A 28 -10.23 -2.13 14.77
C ILE A 28 -10.03 -2.86 13.42
N GLY A 29 -10.21 -4.18 13.40
CA GLY A 29 -10.15 -4.97 12.16
C GLY A 29 -11.20 -4.55 11.14
N ILE A 30 -12.44 -4.29 11.58
CA ILE A 30 -13.54 -3.80 10.72
C ILE A 30 -13.24 -2.37 10.20
N ILE A 31 -12.67 -1.49 11.02
CA ILE A 31 -12.24 -0.15 10.61
C ILE A 31 -11.23 -0.27 9.46
N THR A 32 -10.21 -1.13 9.62
CA THR A 32 -9.22 -1.39 8.57
C THR A 32 -9.86 -1.99 7.32
N LEU A 33 -10.79 -2.95 7.50
CA LEU A 33 -11.51 -3.55 6.37
C LEU A 33 -12.27 -2.50 5.56
N VAL A 34 -13.06 -1.65 6.21
CA VAL A 34 -13.85 -0.60 5.54
C VAL A 34 -12.92 0.36 4.80
N TYR A 35 -11.82 0.79 5.44
CA TYR A 35 -10.82 1.64 4.82
C TYR A 35 -10.20 1.01 3.58
N GLN A 36 -9.68 -0.21 3.70
CA GLN A 36 -9.00 -0.90 2.61
C GLN A 36 -9.95 -1.30 1.47
N MET A 37 -11.17 -1.70 1.79
CA MET A 37 -12.19 -2.05 0.76
C MET A 37 -12.65 -0.81 0.00
N SER A 38 -12.90 0.32 0.67
CA SER A 38 -13.25 1.57 -0.02
C SER A 38 -12.09 2.08 -0.91
N ALA A 39 -10.85 1.94 -0.45
CA ALA A 39 -9.68 2.25 -1.26
C ALA A 39 -9.53 1.30 -2.45
N SER A 40 -9.78 -0.01 -2.27
CA SER A 40 -9.54 -1.07 -3.24
C SER A 40 -10.59 -1.13 -4.36
N ILE A 41 -11.86 -1.20 -3.99
CA ILE A 41 -12.97 -1.48 -4.94
C ILE A 41 -13.14 -0.37 -5.96
N PHE A 42 -13.00 0.88 -5.54
CA PHE A 42 -13.20 2.02 -6.43
C PHE A 42 -12.00 2.31 -7.33
N GLN A 43 -10.78 1.88 -6.99
CA GLN A 43 -9.58 2.13 -7.82
C GLN A 43 -9.71 1.66 -9.27
N PRO A 44 -10.06 0.38 -9.57
CA PRO A 44 -10.17 -0.07 -10.96
C PRO A 44 -11.33 0.61 -11.69
N ILE A 45 -12.41 0.96 -10.99
CA ILE A 45 -13.57 1.65 -11.58
C ILE A 45 -13.17 3.07 -11.98
N ILE A 46 -12.53 3.80 -11.07
CA ILE A 46 -12.06 5.17 -11.30
C ILE A 46 -10.96 5.17 -12.36
N GLY A 47 -9.99 4.26 -12.28
CA GLY A 47 -8.93 4.13 -13.27
C GLY A 47 -9.48 3.87 -14.67
N ALA A 48 -10.40 2.92 -14.82
CA ALA A 48 -11.05 2.63 -16.11
C ALA A 48 -11.88 3.81 -16.65
N TYR A 49 -12.52 4.58 -15.77
CA TYR A 49 -13.27 5.77 -16.17
C TYR A 49 -12.32 6.89 -16.62
N THR A 50 -11.27 7.17 -15.86
CA THR A 50 -10.33 8.25 -16.14
C THR A 50 -9.39 7.93 -17.30
N ASP A 51 -9.15 6.65 -17.60
CA ASP A 51 -8.45 6.22 -18.82
C ASP A 51 -9.24 6.59 -20.08
N ARG A 52 -10.56 6.48 -20.05
CA ARG A 52 -11.44 6.85 -21.18
C ARG A 52 -11.73 8.34 -21.24
N LYS A 53 -11.89 8.97 -20.07
CA LYS A 53 -12.24 10.39 -19.91
C LYS A 53 -11.33 11.02 -18.86
N PRO A 54 -10.12 11.48 -19.25
CA PRO A 54 -9.18 12.09 -18.33
C PRO A 54 -9.82 13.24 -17.53
N GLN A 55 -9.68 13.19 -16.21
CA GLN A 55 -10.28 14.14 -15.28
C GLN A 55 -9.17 14.95 -14.59
N PRO A 56 -8.80 16.15 -15.09
CA PRO A 56 -7.68 16.91 -14.57
C PRO A 56 -7.80 17.27 -13.07
N TYR A 57 -9.03 17.36 -12.56
CA TYR A 57 -9.31 17.74 -11.18
C TYR A 57 -9.55 16.56 -10.24
N SER A 58 -9.35 15.32 -10.67
CA SER A 58 -9.52 14.12 -9.83
C SER A 58 -8.61 14.13 -8.60
N LEU A 59 -7.34 14.53 -8.75
CA LEU A 59 -6.40 14.59 -7.61
C LEU A 59 -6.83 15.53 -6.49
N PRO A 60 -7.20 16.81 -6.75
CA PRO A 60 -7.76 17.70 -5.72
C PRO A 60 -9.02 17.11 -5.06
N ILE A 61 -9.90 16.49 -5.86
CA ILE A 61 -11.13 15.86 -5.35
C ILE A 61 -10.80 14.68 -4.43
N GLY A 62 -9.89 13.79 -4.83
CA GLY A 62 -9.43 12.70 -3.97
C GLY A 62 -8.84 13.20 -2.65
N MET A 63 -8.02 14.26 -2.70
CA MET A 63 -7.45 14.88 -1.50
C MET A 63 -8.49 15.53 -0.61
N LEU A 64 -9.56 16.11 -1.19
CA LEU A 64 -10.69 16.64 -0.43
C LEU A 64 -11.42 15.53 0.35
N PHE A 65 -11.66 14.36 -0.26
CA PHE A 65 -12.24 13.22 0.44
C PHE A 65 -11.35 12.74 1.59
N THR A 66 -10.04 12.65 1.38
CA THR A 66 -9.07 12.32 2.44
C THR A 66 -9.15 13.34 3.59
N MET A 67 -9.18 14.64 3.28
CA MET A 67 -9.31 15.72 4.27
C MET A 67 -10.60 15.60 5.07
N CYS A 68 -11.73 15.41 4.40
CA CYS A 68 -13.03 15.21 5.07
C CYS A 68 -13.02 13.98 5.98
N GLY A 69 -12.38 12.89 5.54
CA GLY A 69 -12.21 11.69 6.34
C GLY A 69 -11.40 11.93 7.60
N ILE A 70 -10.27 12.63 7.50
CA ILE A 70 -9.40 12.96 8.65
C ILE A 70 -10.12 13.92 9.62
N LEU A 71 -10.78 14.94 9.13
CA LEU A 71 -11.58 15.85 9.98
C LEU A 71 -12.71 15.10 10.68
N SER A 72 -13.44 14.25 9.95
CA SER A 72 -14.49 13.41 10.54
C SER A 72 -13.91 12.47 11.62
N LEU A 73 -12.72 11.90 11.40
CA LEU A 73 -12.06 11.03 12.36
C LEU A 73 -11.65 11.77 13.64
N ALA A 74 -11.21 13.03 13.53
CA ALA A 74 -10.85 13.87 14.69
C ALA A 74 -12.03 14.04 15.66
N PHE A 75 -13.23 14.19 15.12
CA PHE A 75 -14.44 14.43 15.89
C PHE A 75 -15.33 13.18 16.07
N ALA A 76 -14.83 11.99 15.72
CA ALA A 76 -15.59 10.77 15.82
C ALA A 76 -15.97 10.47 17.29
N SER A 77 -17.27 10.32 17.56
CA SER A 77 -17.83 10.07 18.90
C SER A 77 -18.12 8.60 19.18
N ASP A 78 -18.23 7.78 18.12
CA ASP A 78 -18.61 6.38 18.20
C ASP A 78 -18.02 5.57 17.03
N PHE A 79 -18.19 4.25 17.11
CA PHE A 79 -17.67 3.31 16.12
C PHE A 79 -18.20 3.56 14.69
N VAL A 80 -19.50 3.87 14.55
CA VAL A 80 -20.12 4.08 13.22
C VAL A 80 -19.57 5.35 12.58
N HIS A 81 -19.38 6.41 13.38
CA HIS A 81 -18.75 7.64 12.92
C HIS A 81 -17.29 7.40 12.44
N VAL A 82 -16.53 6.56 13.17
CA VAL A 82 -15.18 6.15 12.71
C VAL A 82 -15.25 5.41 11.37
N LEU A 83 -16.22 4.48 11.19
CA LEU A 83 -16.39 3.77 9.91
C LEU A 83 -16.68 4.73 8.77
N PHE A 84 -17.54 5.72 8.97
CA PHE A 84 -17.82 6.76 7.98
C PHE A 84 -16.57 7.58 7.64
N ALA A 85 -15.80 7.98 8.65
CA ALA A 85 -14.56 8.75 8.47
C ALA A 85 -13.52 8.01 7.63
N VAL A 86 -13.26 6.74 7.96
CA VAL A 86 -12.28 5.92 7.21
C VAL A 86 -12.78 5.53 5.82
N PHE A 87 -14.09 5.37 5.63
CA PHE A 87 -14.69 5.18 4.31
C PHE A 87 -14.44 6.37 3.38
N LEU A 88 -14.63 7.59 3.87
CA LEU A 88 -14.29 8.82 3.12
C LEU A 88 -12.80 8.89 2.77
N ALA A 89 -11.93 8.60 3.75
CA ALA A 89 -10.49 8.58 3.52
C ALA A 89 -10.09 7.53 2.46
N GLY A 90 -10.74 6.34 2.48
CA GLY A 90 -10.53 5.29 1.49
C GLY A 90 -10.98 5.68 0.08
N ILE A 91 -12.13 6.38 -0.06
CA ILE A 91 -12.55 6.95 -1.35
C ILE A 91 -11.47 7.93 -1.86
N GLY A 92 -10.95 8.80 -1.00
CA GLY A 92 -9.86 9.71 -1.36
C GLY A 92 -8.65 8.96 -1.93
N SER A 93 -8.24 7.87 -1.28
CA SER A 93 -7.18 6.96 -1.73
C SER A 93 -7.46 6.36 -3.10
N SER A 94 -8.69 5.88 -3.31
CA SER A 94 -9.10 5.21 -4.54
C SER A 94 -9.07 6.11 -5.78
N VAL A 95 -9.29 7.40 -5.60
CA VAL A 95 -9.19 8.41 -6.65
C VAL A 95 -7.74 8.82 -6.88
N PHE A 96 -6.99 9.01 -5.78
CA PHE A 96 -5.67 9.60 -5.81
C PHE A 96 -4.62 8.70 -6.48
N HIS A 97 -4.54 7.42 -6.10
CA HIS A 97 -3.46 6.54 -6.54
C HIS A 97 -3.43 6.28 -8.05
N PRO A 98 -4.53 5.92 -8.74
CA PRO A 98 -4.49 5.68 -10.18
C PRO A 98 -4.14 6.94 -10.96
N GLU A 99 -4.68 8.09 -10.59
CA GLU A 99 -4.41 9.35 -11.30
C GLU A 99 -3.00 9.88 -11.06
N ALA A 100 -2.46 9.77 -9.84
CA ALA A 100 -1.09 10.19 -9.56
C ALA A 100 -0.07 9.29 -10.29
N SER A 101 -0.31 7.98 -10.34
CA SER A 101 0.49 7.04 -11.12
C SER A 101 0.45 7.35 -12.62
N ARG A 102 -0.73 7.68 -13.16
CA ARG A 102 -0.91 8.11 -14.56
C ARG A 102 -0.16 9.40 -14.86
N LEU A 103 -0.24 10.40 -13.99
CA LEU A 103 0.52 11.65 -14.12
C LEU A 103 2.02 11.40 -14.11
N ALA A 104 2.52 10.54 -13.21
CA ALA A 104 3.92 10.13 -13.18
C ALA A 104 4.33 9.49 -14.52
N HIS A 105 3.48 8.65 -15.10
CA HIS A 105 3.73 8.04 -16.41
C HIS A 105 3.81 9.08 -17.53
N ILE A 106 2.86 10.01 -17.61
CA ILE A 106 2.80 11.08 -18.62
C ILE A 106 4.04 11.99 -18.50
N SER A 107 4.47 12.30 -17.27
CA SER A 107 5.59 13.20 -16.99
C SER A 107 6.97 12.51 -17.12
N SER A 108 7.03 11.22 -17.40
CA SER A 108 8.24 10.39 -17.34
C SER A 108 9.27 10.65 -18.45
N GLY A 109 8.87 11.34 -19.53
CA GLY A 109 9.72 11.53 -20.70
C GLY A 109 10.23 10.20 -21.31
N GLY A 110 9.43 9.13 -21.25
CA GLY A 110 9.78 7.77 -21.71
C GLY A 110 10.48 6.90 -20.65
N LYS A 111 10.88 7.45 -19.49
CA LYS A 111 11.49 6.70 -18.40
C LYS A 111 10.42 6.20 -17.39
N HIS A 112 9.44 5.44 -17.89
CA HIS A 112 8.25 5.03 -17.12
C HIS A 112 8.59 4.26 -15.84
N GLY A 113 9.55 3.35 -15.89
CA GLY A 113 10.00 2.58 -14.72
C GLY A 113 10.57 3.45 -13.61
N LEU A 114 11.41 4.42 -13.95
CA LEU A 114 11.98 5.36 -12.99
C LEU A 114 10.90 6.24 -12.36
N ALA A 115 9.99 6.78 -13.16
CA ALA A 115 8.90 7.63 -12.67
C ALA A 115 7.99 6.87 -11.70
N GLN A 116 7.63 5.62 -12.02
CA GLN A 116 6.83 4.77 -11.15
C GLN A 116 7.58 4.38 -9.87
N SER A 117 8.89 4.14 -9.95
CA SER A 117 9.72 3.85 -8.75
C SER A 117 9.78 5.05 -7.82
N ILE A 118 10.01 6.26 -8.35
CA ILE A 118 9.99 7.50 -7.56
C ILE A 118 8.63 7.71 -6.90
N PHE A 119 7.54 7.47 -7.64
CA PHE A 119 6.18 7.55 -7.11
C PHE A 119 5.97 6.60 -5.93
N GLN A 120 6.35 5.32 -6.06
CA GLN A 120 6.20 4.32 -5.01
C GLN A 120 7.08 4.60 -3.78
N VAL A 121 8.34 4.98 -4.00
CA VAL A 121 9.24 5.36 -2.89
C VAL A 121 8.70 6.58 -2.15
N GLY A 122 8.20 7.59 -2.89
CA GLY A 122 7.55 8.75 -2.29
C GLY A 122 6.30 8.40 -1.49
N GLY A 123 5.50 7.44 -1.95
CA GLY A 123 4.35 6.90 -1.23
C GLY A 123 4.75 6.20 0.06
N ASN A 124 5.63 5.22 -0.01
CA ASN A 124 6.10 4.44 1.14
C ASN A 124 6.82 5.32 2.18
N PHE A 125 7.66 6.26 1.72
CA PHE A 125 8.30 7.23 2.60
C PHE A 125 7.27 8.13 3.30
N GLY A 126 6.29 8.66 2.56
CA GLY A 126 5.18 9.41 3.15
C GLY A 126 4.40 8.59 4.17
N GLY A 127 4.12 7.32 3.84
CA GLY A 127 3.44 6.39 4.74
C GLY A 127 4.19 6.17 6.06
N SER A 128 5.52 6.15 6.04
CA SER A 128 6.32 6.01 7.26
C SER A 128 6.26 7.25 8.15
N ILE A 129 6.12 8.45 7.58
CA ILE A 129 6.05 9.70 8.34
C ILE A 129 4.75 9.77 9.18
N GLY A 130 3.64 9.15 8.74
CA GLY A 130 2.37 9.15 9.46
C GLY A 130 2.49 8.76 10.93
N PRO A 131 3.01 7.57 11.26
CA PRO A 131 3.25 7.17 12.66
C PRO A 131 4.20 8.08 13.43
N LEU A 132 5.23 8.63 12.78
CA LEU A 132 6.13 9.57 13.43
C LEU A 132 5.39 10.84 13.86
N LEU A 133 4.55 11.39 12.99
CA LEU A 133 3.71 12.54 13.31
C LEU A 133 2.68 12.19 14.40
N ALA A 134 2.12 10.99 14.37
CA ALA A 134 1.23 10.50 15.41
C ALA A 134 1.94 10.42 16.78
N ALA A 135 3.20 9.92 16.81
CA ALA A 135 3.99 9.85 18.03
C ALA A 135 4.28 11.25 18.63
N LEU A 136 4.62 12.22 17.79
CA LEU A 136 5.09 13.54 18.22
C LEU A 136 3.95 14.52 18.53
N PHE A 137 2.84 14.45 17.77
CA PHE A 137 1.80 15.48 17.80
C PHE A 137 0.42 14.96 18.22
N ILE A 138 0.12 13.66 18.07
CA ILE A 138 -1.21 13.15 18.38
C ILE A 138 -1.20 12.40 19.71
N ALA A 139 -0.27 11.48 19.90
CA ALA A 139 -0.21 10.67 21.13
C ALA A 139 -0.04 11.51 22.43
N PRO A 140 0.77 12.60 22.45
CA PRO A 140 0.90 13.43 23.66
C PRO A 140 -0.30 14.33 23.94
N TYR A 141 -1.03 14.76 22.88
CA TYR A 141 -2.06 15.81 22.99
C TYR A 141 -3.49 15.31 22.76
N GLY A 142 -3.65 14.01 22.47
CA GLY A 142 -4.94 13.39 22.23
C GLY A 142 -5.32 13.30 20.73
N ARG A 143 -6.24 12.37 20.43
CA ARG A 143 -6.62 11.98 19.06
C ARG A 143 -7.23 13.13 18.23
N GLU A 144 -7.89 14.11 18.88
CA GLU A 144 -8.54 15.24 18.21
C GLU A 144 -7.53 16.08 17.43
N ASN A 145 -6.25 16.06 17.86
CA ASN A 145 -5.18 16.77 17.18
C ASN A 145 -4.85 16.26 15.78
N ILE A 146 -5.39 15.09 15.37
CA ILE A 146 -5.31 14.64 13.97
C ILE A 146 -5.98 15.66 13.03
N GLY A 147 -6.98 16.41 13.50
CA GLY A 147 -7.67 17.44 12.73
C GLY A 147 -6.76 18.56 12.23
N TRP A 148 -5.67 18.89 12.94
CA TRP A 148 -4.70 19.91 12.50
C TRP A 148 -4.01 19.53 11.19
N PHE A 149 -3.90 18.24 10.90
CA PHE A 149 -3.30 17.75 9.65
C PHE A 149 -4.19 18.00 8.42
N ALA A 150 -5.45 18.42 8.61
CA ALA A 150 -6.28 18.95 7.53
C ALA A 150 -5.65 20.19 6.88
N ILE A 151 -4.84 20.97 7.61
CA ILE A 151 -4.09 22.11 7.06
C ILE A 151 -3.13 21.63 5.96
N ILE A 152 -2.44 20.52 6.18
CA ILE A 152 -1.58 19.92 5.17
C ILE A 152 -2.41 19.52 3.94
N SER A 153 -3.62 18.97 4.15
CA SER A 153 -4.52 18.62 3.05
C SER A 153 -4.91 19.85 2.23
N VAL A 154 -5.21 20.99 2.88
CA VAL A 154 -5.55 22.26 2.19
C VAL A 154 -4.37 22.74 1.33
N ILE A 155 -3.16 22.73 1.87
CA ILE A 155 -1.93 23.10 1.13
C ILE A 155 -1.76 22.18 -0.07
N CYS A 156 -1.93 20.86 0.12
CA CYS A 156 -1.82 19.86 -0.95
C CYS A 156 -2.89 20.07 -2.03
N ILE A 157 -4.14 20.38 -1.66
CA ILE A 157 -5.22 20.68 -2.61
C ILE A 157 -4.82 21.90 -3.46
N GLY A 158 -4.29 22.97 -2.85
CA GLY A 158 -3.79 24.14 -3.57
C GLY A 158 -2.72 23.78 -4.60
N PHE A 159 -1.75 22.94 -4.20
CA PHE A 159 -0.69 22.46 -5.07
C PHE A 159 -1.23 21.57 -6.22
N MET A 160 -2.20 20.70 -5.90
CA MET A 160 -2.84 19.83 -6.89
C MET A 160 -3.72 20.58 -7.88
N LEU A 161 -4.34 21.70 -7.48
CA LEU A 161 -5.06 22.59 -8.39
C LEU A 161 -4.11 23.22 -9.41
N PHE A 162 -2.89 23.58 -9.00
CA PHE A 162 -1.86 24.04 -9.93
C PHE A 162 -1.45 22.95 -10.91
N ILE A 163 -1.18 21.73 -10.45
CA ILE A 163 -0.88 20.56 -11.28
C ILE A 163 -2.05 20.24 -12.23
N SER A 164 -3.28 20.33 -11.76
CA SER A 164 -4.48 20.10 -12.58
C SER A 164 -4.62 21.07 -13.76
N ARG A 165 -4.26 22.33 -13.55
CA ARG A 165 -4.24 23.33 -14.65
C ARG A 165 -3.19 22.97 -15.70
N TRP A 166 -1.98 22.62 -15.26
CA TRP A 166 -0.92 22.15 -16.15
C TRP A 166 -1.35 20.89 -16.92
N TYR A 167 -1.92 19.89 -16.22
CA TYR A 167 -2.39 18.65 -16.83
C TYR A 167 -3.48 18.88 -17.87
N LYS A 168 -4.43 19.79 -17.59
CA LYS A 168 -5.44 20.20 -18.57
C LYS A 168 -4.79 20.74 -19.86
N GLY A 169 -3.74 21.54 -19.75
CA GLY A 169 -2.98 22.06 -20.89
C GLY A 169 -2.25 20.95 -21.65
N VAL A 170 -1.69 19.96 -20.96
CA VAL A 170 -1.05 18.81 -21.61
C VAL A 170 -2.06 17.97 -22.38
N LEU A 171 -3.25 17.71 -21.81
CA LEU A 171 -4.33 16.97 -22.47
C LEU A 171 -4.83 17.68 -23.74
N SER A 172 -4.94 19.02 -23.72
CA SER A 172 -5.31 19.80 -24.92
C SER A 172 -4.30 19.63 -26.03
N ARG A 173 -3.00 19.73 -25.71
CA ARG A 173 -1.91 19.53 -26.68
C ARG A 173 -1.87 18.12 -27.25
N ILE A 174 -2.06 17.10 -26.40
CA ILE A 174 -2.14 15.70 -26.86
C ILE A 174 -3.31 15.54 -27.83
N LYS A 175 -4.48 16.11 -27.50
CA LYS A 175 -5.67 16.03 -28.35
C LYS A 175 -5.50 16.72 -29.71
N GLU A 176 -4.76 17.84 -29.74
CA GLU A 176 -4.45 18.58 -30.97
C GLU A 176 -3.44 17.87 -31.86
N ASN A 177 -2.50 17.10 -31.27
CA ASN A 177 -1.40 16.44 -31.98
C ASN A 177 -1.69 14.99 -32.40
N ILE A 178 -2.81 14.39 -31.99
CA ILE A 178 -3.17 13.03 -32.41
C ILE A 178 -3.74 13.08 -33.83
N LYS A 179 -2.91 12.75 -34.83
CA LYS A 179 -3.40 12.34 -36.17
C LYS A 179 -4.05 10.96 -36.05
N PRO A 180 -5.17 10.71 -36.78
CA PRO A 180 -5.94 9.45 -36.61
C PRO A 180 -5.22 8.14 -36.96
N GLU A 181 -4.03 8.21 -37.57
CA GLU A 181 -3.37 7.06 -38.17
C GLU A 181 -2.40 6.26 -37.31
N GLU A 182 -2.07 6.67 -36.07
CA GLU A 182 -1.09 5.96 -35.23
C GLU A 182 -1.69 5.04 -34.14
N GLN A 183 -2.93 4.61 -34.25
CA GLN A 183 -3.59 3.75 -33.25
C GLN A 183 -3.36 2.24 -33.42
N THR A 184 -2.58 1.80 -34.37
CA THR A 184 -2.16 0.39 -34.48
C THR A 184 -0.85 0.16 -33.70
N LYS A 185 -0.88 0.27 -32.36
CA LYS A 185 0.15 -0.40 -31.55
C LYS A 185 0.03 -1.90 -31.87
N GLU A 186 1.05 -2.46 -32.51
CA GLU A 186 1.20 -3.91 -32.63
C GLU A 186 0.99 -4.53 -31.25
N ILE A 187 -0.12 -5.26 -31.08
CA ILE A 187 -0.39 -6.03 -29.88
C ILE A 187 0.70 -7.10 -29.83
N GLN A 188 1.73 -6.88 -29.03
CA GLN A 188 2.79 -7.87 -28.85
C GLN A 188 2.14 -9.18 -28.40
N LYS A 189 2.45 -10.26 -29.11
CA LYS A 189 1.89 -11.57 -28.79
C LYS A 189 2.32 -11.99 -27.39
N PRO A 190 1.43 -12.64 -26.59
CA PRO A 190 1.77 -13.14 -25.28
C PRO A 190 3.01 -14.04 -25.33
N LEU A 191 3.95 -13.82 -24.41
CA LEU A 191 5.24 -14.54 -24.31
C LEU A 191 5.12 -16.03 -23.97
N ALA A 192 3.92 -16.49 -23.60
CA ALA A 192 3.68 -17.88 -23.18
C ALA A 192 2.28 -18.36 -23.59
N SER A 193 2.08 -19.68 -23.57
CA SER A 193 0.76 -20.30 -23.78
C SER A 193 -0.24 -19.83 -22.71
N ARG A 194 -1.54 -19.73 -23.05
CA ARG A 194 -2.61 -19.31 -22.13
C ARG A 194 -2.60 -20.10 -20.82
N ARG A 195 -2.37 -21.41 -20.87
CA ARG A 195 -2.30 -22.27 -19.67
C ARG A 195 -1.14 -21.89 -18.75
N LYS A 196 0.03 -21.60 -19.33
CA LYS A 196 1.22 -21.17 -18.58
C LYS A 196 1.04 -19.79 -17.96
N ILE A 197 0.38 -18.87 -18.65
CA ILE A 197 0.05 -17.53 -18.14
C ILE A 197 -0.87 -17.65 -16.91
N ILE A 198 -1.99 -18.40 -17.05
CA ILE A 198 -2.95 -18.59 -15.95
C ILE A 198 -2.26 -19.21 -14.74
N PHE A 199 -1.49 -20.29 -14.94
CA PHE A 199 -0.74 -20.95 -13.86
C PHE A 199 0.20 -19.98 -13.15
N THR A 200 0.94 -19.17 -13.90
CA THR A 200 1.87 -18.18 -13.33
C THR A 200 1.12 -17.08 -12.56
N LEU A 201 0.01 -16.59 -13.09
CA LEU A 201 -0.82 -15.60 -12.39
C LEU A 201 -1.38 -16.18 -11.08
N CYS A 202 -1.84 -17.44 -11.06
CA CYS A 202 -2.29 -18.09 -9.82
C CYS A 202 -1.17 -18.14 -8.77
N ILE A 203 0.07 -18.48 -9.17
CA ILE A 203 1.22 -18.45 -8.26
C ILE A 203 1.43 -17.04 -7.71
N LEU A 204 1.42 -16.01 -8.57
CA LEU A 204 1.61 -14.64 -8.14
C LEU A 204 0.51 -14.18 -7.18
N LEU A 205 -0.75 -14.62 -7.38
CA LEU A 205 -1.86 -14.33 -6.48
C LEU A 205 -1.65 -14.96 -5.08
N VAL A 206 -1.17 -16.21 -5.02
CA VAL A 206 -0.81 -16.86 -3.74
C VAL A 206 0.30 -16.08 -3.03
N LEU A 207 1.29 -15.59 -3.78
CA LEU A 207 2.41 -14.82 -3.22
C LEU A 207 1.97 -13.43 -2.73
N ILE A 208 1.04 -12.77 -3.44
CA ILE A 208 0.41 -11.53 -2.99
C ILE A 208 -0.37 -11.80 -1.69
N PHE A 209 -1.17 -12.85 -1.65
CA PHE A 209 -1.90 -13.25 -0.45
C PHE A 209 -0.94 -13.44 0.73
N SER A 210 0.09 -14.26 0.57
CA SER A 210 1.12 -14.51 1.57
C SER A 210 1.70 -13.20 2.15
N LYS A 211 2.15 -12.33 1.25
CA LYS A 211 2.76 -11.06 1.63
C LYS A 211 1.79 -10.14 2.37
N TYR A 212 0.60 -9.91 1.81
CA TYR A 212 -0.31 -8.90 2.33
C TYR A 212 -1.07 -9.36 3.57
N VAL A 213 -1.28 -10.66 3.76
CA VAL A 213 -1.77 -11.18 5.06
C VAL A 213 -0.74 -10.91 6.15
N TYR A 214 0.54 -11.22 5.92
CA TYR A 214 1.58 -10.90 6.91
C TYR A 214 1.73 -9.39 7.13
N MET A 215 1.73 -8.61 6.06
CA MET A 215 1.80 -7.15 6.17
C MET A 215 0.64 -6.56 6.99
N ALA A 216 -0.57 -7.12 6.88
CA ALA A 216 -1.73 -6.67 7.66
C ALA A 216 -1.49 -6.79 9.17
N SER A 217 -0.83 -7.87 9.64
CA SER A 217 -0.47 -8.02 11.06
C SER A 217 0.48 -6.91 11.53
N LEU A 218 1.45 -6.51 10.69
CA LEU A 218 2.43 -5.49 11.02
C LEU A 218 1.90 -4.06 10.86
N THR A 219 1.06 -3.79 9.87
CA THR A 219 0.55 -2.42 9.65
C THR A 219 -0.61 -2.06 10.56
N SER A 220 -1.47 -3.01 10.90
CA SER A 220 -2.69 -2.75 11.68
C SER A 220 -2.54 -3.07 13.16
N TYR A 221 -1.67 -4.02 13.52
CA TYR A 221 -1.62 -4.55 14.88
C TYR A 221 -0.25 -4.43 15.57
N TYR A 222 0.80 -3.95 14.88
CA TYR A 222 2.16 -3.88 15.45
C TYR A 222 2.24 -3.01 16.70
N THR A 223 1.59 -1.86 16.68
CA THR A 223 1.54 -0.96 17.83
C THR A 223 0.88 -1.61 19.03
N PHE A 224 -0.24 -2.31 18.83
CA PHE A 224 -0.92 -3.05 19.91
C PHE A 224 -0.07 -4.18 20.48
N TYR A 225 0.57 -4.96 19.59
CA TYR A 225 1.48 -6.03 19.98
C TYR A 225 2.64 -5.51 20.85
N LEU A 226 3.23 -4.38 20.46
CA LEU A 226 4.31 -3.77 21.22
C LEU A 226 3.83 -3.24 22.59
N ILE A 227 2.67 -2.59 22.62
CA ILE A 227 2.08 -2.05 23.85
C ILE A 227 1.73 -3.20 24.82
N GLU A 228 1.02 -4.23 24.36
CA GLU A 228 0.56 -5.31 25.24
C GLU A 228 1.70 -6.22 25.72
N LYS A 229 2.64 -6.57 24.81
CA LYS A 229 3.73 -7.49 25.16
C LYS A 229 4.84 -6.85 25.98
N PHE A 230 5.17 -5.59 25.71
CA PHE A 230 6.35 -4.94 26.27
C PHE A 230 6.01 -3.77 27.20
N ASN A 231 4.73 -3.46 27.43
CA ASN A 231 4.25 -2.36 28.26
C ASN A 231 4.88 -0.99 27.91
N ILE A 232 5.08 -0.73 26.60
CA ILE A 232 5.58 0.56 26.12
C ILE A 232 4.44 1.54 25.86
N SER A 233 4.77 2.84 25.84
CA SER A 233 3.78 3.88 25.56
C SER A 233 3.31 3.85 24.08
N ILE A 234 2.13 4.44 23.82
CA ILE A 234 1.62 4.61 22.46
C ILE A 234 2.64 5.37 21.60
N ALA A 235 3.22 6.48 22.12
CA ALA A 235 4.21 7.26 21.38
C ALA A 235 5.44 6.41 20.99
N GLN A 236 5.95 5.59 21.89
CA GLN A 236 7.06 4.68 21.60
C GLN A 236 6.68 3.63 20.54
N SER A 237 5.48 3.04 20.64
CA SER A 237 5.03 2.06 19.64
C SER A 237 4.90 2.65 18.24
N GLN A 238 4.51 3.92 18.11
CA GLN A 238 4.45 4.65 16.85
C GLN A 238 5.85 4.90 16.26
N ILE A 239 6.85 5.16 17.08
CA ILE A 239 8.25 5.29 16.63
C ILE A 239 8.73 3.94 16.03
N TYR A 240 8.43 2.82 16.68
CA TYR A 240 8.77 1.49 16.14
C TYR A 240 8.02 1.21 14.82
N LEU A 241 6.76 1.61 14.73
CA LEU A 241 5.98 1.51 13.48
C LEU A 241 6.60 2.39 12.37
N PHE A 242 7.01 3.62 12.69
CA PHE A 242 7.76 4.47 11.76
C PHE A 242 9.02 3.78 11.24
N ILE A 243 9.85 3.23 12.12
CA ILE A 243 11.10 2.55 11.75
C ILE A 243 10.81 1.36 10.80
N PHE A 244 9.77 0.57 11.09
CA PHE A 244 9.33 -0.52 10.24
C PHE A 244 8.89 -0.03 8.86
N LEU A 245 7.99 0.96 8.78
CA LEU A 245 7.49 1.49 7.51
C LEU A 245 8.58 2.21 6.70
N PHE A 246 9.52 2.87 7.38
CA PHE A 246 10.69 3.46 6.75
C PHE A 246 11.59 2.39 6.12
N SER A 247 11.77 1.26 6.79
CA SER A 247 12.51 0.12 6.22
C SER A 247 11.85 -0.43 4.95
N ILE A 248 10.51 -0.42 4.87
CA ILE A 248 9.76 -0.76 3.64
C ILE A 248 10.10 0.22 2.51
N ALA A 249 10.15 1.52 2.79
CA ALA A 249 10.50 2.53 1.80
C ALA A 249 11.92 2.30 1.24
N LEU A 250 12.89 2.03 2.13
CA LEU A 250 14.26 1.70 1.75
C LEU A 250 14.34 0.40 0.94
N GLY A 251 13.66 -0.66 1.38
CA GLY A 251 13.65 -1.94 0.66
C GLY A 251 13.00 -1.83 -0.73
N THR A 252 11.98 -1.00 -0.89
CA THR A 252 11.38 -0.70 -2.19
C THR A 252 12.36 0.03 -3.10
N PHE A 253 13.12 0.99 -2.57
CA PHE A 253 14.13 1.73 -3.33
C PHE A 253 15.23 0.82 -3.88
N PHE A 254 15.77 -0.05 -3.05
CA PHE A 254 16.83 -0.99 -3.45
C PHE A 254 16.31 -2.20 -4.24
N GLY A 255 15.07 -2.62 -4.02
CA GLY A 255 14.47 -3.81 -4.64
C GLY A 255 14.38 -3.76 -6.16
N GLY A 256 14.11 -2.59 -6.74
CA GLY A 256 14.05 -2.39 -8.20
C GLY A 256 15.37 -2.74 -8.90
N PRO A 257 16.48 -2.04 -8.59
CA PRO A 257 17.80 -2.31 -9.17
C PRO A 257 18.29 -3.75 -8.95
N ILE A 258 18.02 -4.33 -7.78
CA ILE A 258 18.36 -5.73 -7.47
C ILE A 258 17.57 -6.68 -8.39
N GLY A 259 16.28 -6.44 -8.59
CA GLY A 259 15.43 -7.22 -9.48
C GLY A 259 15.88 -7.15 -10.94
N ASP A 260 16.36 -6.00 -11.36
CA ASP A 260 16.89 -5.81 -12.71
C ASP A 260 18.21 -6.55 -12.93
N ARG A 261 19.05 -6.65 -11.91
CA ARG A 261 20.37 -7.30 -12.00
C ARG A 261 20.29 -8.82 -11.87
N PHE A 262 19.56 -9.32 -10.87
CA PHE A 262 19.53 -10.76 -10.51
C PHE A 262 18.34 -11.52 -11.09
N GLY A 263 17.36 -10.83 -11.65
CA GLY A 263 16.16 -11.42 -12.21
C GLY A 263 14.99 -11.46 -11.23
N ARG A 264 13.78 -11.18 -11.73
CA ARG A 264 12.58 -10.95 -10.93
C ARG A 264 12.12 -12.17 -10.13
N LYS A 265 12.22 -13.38 -10.71
CA LYS A 265 11.87 -14.63 -10.02
C LYS A 265 12.65 -14.79 -8.71
N TYR A 266 13.97 -14.56 -8.75
CA TYR A 266 14.83 -14.72 -7.58
C TYR A 266 14.54 -13.67 -6.51
N VAL A 267 14.25 -12.43 -6.93
CA VAL A 267 13.85 -11.35 -6.00
C VAL A 267 12.52 -11.70 -5.32
N ILE A 268 11.53 -12.17 -6.07
CA ILE A 268 10.23 -12.60 -5.51
C ILE A 268 10.44 -13.72 -4.49
N TRP A 269 11.20 -14.73 -4.85
CA TRP A 269 11.47 -15.89 -4.00
C TRP A 269 12.20 -15.48 -2.71
N PHE A 270 13.31 -14.77 -2.85
CA PHE A 270 14.09 -14.28 -1.71
C PHE A 270 13.29 -13.31 -0.82
N SER A 271 12.50 -12.43 -1.42
CA SER A 271 11.74 -11.41 -0.69
C SER A 271 10.67 -12.01 0.22
N ILE A 272 9.93 -13.01 -0.24
CA ILE A 272 8.85 -13.60 0.54
C ILE A 272 9.38 -14.69 1.46
N LEU A 273 10.10 -15.66 0.91
CA LEU A 273 10.63 -16.78 1.71
C LEU A 273 11.78 -16.36 2.62
N GLY A 274 12.61 -15.40 2.18
CA GLY A 274 13.70 -14.85 2.99
C GLY A 274 13.22 -14.08 4.22
N ALA A 275 11.99 -13.56 4.21
CA ALA A 275 11.38 -12.96 5.41
C ALA A 275 10.88 -14.02 6.42
N ALA A 276 10.61 -15.25 5.99
CA ALA A 276 10.01 -16.30 6.83
C ALA A 276 10.78 -16.61 8.14
N PRO A 277 12.11 -16.82 8.15
CA PRO A 277 12.82 -17.12 9.39
C PRO A 277 12.74 -15.98 10.41
N PHE A 278 12.78 -14.73 9.95
CA PHE A 278 12.65 -13.56 10.81
C PHE A 278 11.23 -13.40 11.33
N ALA A 279 10.22 -13.66 10.49
CA ALA A 279 8.82 -13.65 10.88
C ALA A 279 8.51 -14.72 11.94
N LEU A 280 9.01 -15.94 11.76
CA LEU A 280 8.82 -17.05 12.72
C LEU A 280 9.50 -16.80 14.06
N TYR A 281 10.65 -16.12 14.07
CA TYR A 281 11.37 -15.84 15.30
C TYR A 281 10.82 -14.60 16.05
N MET A 282 10.18 -13.67 15.36
CA MET A 282 9.70 -12.40 15.91
C MET A 282 8.82 -12.55 17.16
N PRO A 283 7.85 -13.50 17.25
CA PRO A 283 7.03 -13.66 18.45
C PRO A 283 7.79 -14.06 19.71
N TYR A 284 9.00 -14.59 19.57
CA TYR A 284 9.84 -15.04 20.69
C TYR A 284 10.91 -14.01 21.09
N ALA A 285 11.04 -12.92 20.34
CA ALA A 285 12.05 -11.91 20.55
C ALA A 285 11.66 -10.92 21.67
N GLY A 286 12.64 -10.33 22.33
CA GLY A 286 12.46 -9.17 23.20
C GLY A 286 12.25 -7.89 22.37
N LEU A 287 11.99 -6.75 23.03
CA LEU A 287 11.63 -5.48 22.36
C LEU A 287 12.64 -5.06 21.28
N LEU A 288 13.93 -5.00 21.61
CA LEU A 288 14.99 -4.63 20.66
C LEU A 288 15.08 -5.65 19.51
N GLY A 289 14.98 -6.94 19.82
CA GLY A 289 14.96 -8.01 18.82
C GLY A 289 13.78 -7.88 17.87
N THR A 290 12.59 -7.62 18.39
CA THR A 290 11.36 -7.38 17.58
C THR A 290 11.53 -6.19 16.64
N CYS A 291 12.15 -5.09 17.11
CA CYS A 291 12.44 -3.92 16.29
C CYS A 291 13.42 -4.26 15.15
N ILE A 292 14.53 -4.92 15.45
CA ILE A 292 15.53 -5.32 14.44
C ILE A 292 14.91 -6.27 13.41
N LEU A 293 14.15 -7.28 13.88
CA LEU A 293 13.47 -8.22 12.99
C LEU A 293 12.44 -7.54 12.10
N SER A 294 11.66 -6.59 12.62
CA SER A 294 10.70 -5.84 11.83
C SER A 294 11.38 -5.02 10.72
N VAL A 295 12.53 -4.41 11.00
CA VAL A 295 13.35 -3.70 9.99
C VAL A 295 13.82 -4.66 8.90
N ILE A 296 14.37 -5.81 9.26
CA ILE A 296 14.84 -6.81 8.28
C ILE A 296 13.68 -7.30 7.44
N ILE A 297 12.53 -7.62 8.06
CA ILE A 297 11.31 -8.03 7.36
C ILE A 297 10.83 -6.94 6.40
N GLY A 298 10.79 -5.69 6.84
CA GLY A 298 10.39 -4.56 6.03
C GLY A 298 11.29 -4.38 4.79
N LEU A 299 12.62 -4.41 4.97
CA LEU A 299 13.59 -4.33 3.88
C LEU A 299 13.44 -5.47 2.87
N VAL A 300 13.34 -6.70 3.37
CA VAL A 300 13.31 -7.91 2.52
C VAL A 300 11.96 -8.03 1.81
N LEU A 301 10.85 -7.90 2.53
CA LEU A 301 9.51 -8.17 2.00
C LEU A 301 9.01 -7.09 1.01
N SER A 302 9.52 -5.86 1.12
CA SER A 302 9.04 -4.74 0.30
C SER A 302 9.35 -4.86 -1.18
N SER A 303 10.48 -5.48 -1.55
CA SER A 303 10.91 -5.64 -2.94
C SER A 303 10.04 -6.61 -3.77
N ALA A 304 9.28 -7.51 -3.12
CA ALA A 304 8.49 -8.54 -3.80
C ALA A 304 7.38 -7.97 -4.69
N PHE A 305 6.66 -6.94 -4.23
CA PHE A 305 5.45 -6.47 -4.94
C PHE A 305 5.76 -5.88 -6.30
N SER A 306 6.74 -4.98 -6.37
CA SER A 306 7.16 -4.38 -7.64
C SER A 306 7.66 -5.44 -8.63
N ALA A 307 8.42 -6.43 -8.13
CA ALA A 307 8.90 -7.53 -8.95
C ALA A 307 7.77 -8.41 -9.47
N MET A 308 6.75 -8.72 -8.64
CA MET A 308 5.57 -9.49 -9.04
C MET A 308 4.73 -8.75 -10.07
N LEU A 309 4.50 -7.45 -9.86
CA LEU A 309 3.72 -6.60 -10.75
C LEU A 309 4.34 -6.55 -12.15
N VAL A 310 5.64 -6.22 -12.22
CA VAL A 310 6.34 -6.14 -13.50
C VAL A 310 6.45 -7.50 -14.17
N TYR A 311 6.66 -8.59 -13.40
CA TYR A 311 6.66 -9.95 -13.92
C TYR A 311 5.30 -10.31 -14.60
N ALA A 312 4.18 -9.91 -13.97
CA ALA A 312 2.85 -10.14 -14.53
C ALA A 312 2.57 -9.27 -15.77
N GLN A 313 3.05 -8.02 -15.79
CA GLN A 313 2.94 -7.12 -16.94
C GLN A 313 3.72 -7.64 -18.15
N GLU A 314 4.90 -8.22 -17.94
CA GLU A 314 5.67 -8.87 -19.02
C GLU A 314 4.98 -10.11 -19.60
N LEU A 315 4.17 -10.82 -18.80
CA LEU A 315 3.37 -11.95 -19.29
C LEU A 315 2.21 -11.55 -20.20
N LEU A 316 1.64 -10.36 -19.98
CA LEU A 316 0.47 -9.84 -20.68
C LEU A 316 0.71 -8.42 -21.20
N PRO A 317 1.58 -8.25 -22.23
CA PRO A 317 1.86 -6.95 -22.81
C PRO A 317 0.58 -6.29 -23.32
N GLY A 318 0.45 -4.97 -23.14
CA GLY A 318 -0.72 -4.18 -23.53
C GLY A 318 -1.90 -4.24 -22.53
N LYS A 319 -1.73 -4.91 -21.37
CA LYS A 319 -2.72 -4.96 -20.28
C LYS A 319 -2.14 -4.47 -18.94
N GLU A 320 -1.18 -3.56 -19.03
CA GLU A 320 -0.43 -3.09 -17.87
C GLU A 320 -1.32 -2.44 -16.81
N GLY A 321 -2.30 -1.64 -17.24
CA GLY A 321 -3.28 -0.98 -16.36
C GLY A 321 -4.22 -1.99 -15.69
N LEU A 322 -4.72 -2.97 -16.42
CA LEU A 322 -5.57 -4.04 -15.87
C LEU A 322 -4.82 -4.84 -14.80
N ILE A 323 -3.57 -5.22 -15.08
CA ILE A 323 -2.74 -5.98 -14.14
C ILE A 323 -2.41 -5.13 -12.92
N GLY A 324 -2.06 -3.85 -13.11
CA GLY A 324 -1.84 -2.92 -12.00
C GLY A 324 -3.06 -2.81 -11.10
N GLY A 325 -4.23 -2.53 -11.67
CA GLY A 325 -5.49 -2.44 -10.94
C GLY A 325 -5.85 -3.72 -10.19
N LEU A 326 -5.66 -4.89 -10.83
CA LEU A 326 -5.91 -6.19 -10.20
C LEU A 326 -4.96 -6.43 -9.01
N PHE A 327 -3.67 -6.17 -9.18
CA PHE A 327 -2.66 -6.44 -8.15
C PHE A 327 -2.81 -5.49 -6.95
N PHE A 328 -2.99 -4.20 -7.17
CA PHE A 328 -3.23 -3.24 -6.09
C PHE A 328 -4.57 -3.49 -5.40
N GLY A 329 -5.64 -3.70 -6.17
CA GLY A 329 -6.95 -4.00 -5.61
C GLY A 329 -6.96 -5.25 -4.75
N LEU A 330 -6.33 -6.34 -5.21
CA LEU A 330 -6.20 -7.56 -4.42
C LEU A 330 -5.32 -7.37 -3.20
N ALA A 331 -4.20 -6.64 -3.31
CA ALA A 331 -3.30 -6.38 -2.20
C ALA A 331 -4.02 -5.68 -1.04
N PHE A 332 -4.73 -4.60 -1.30
CA PHE A 332 -5.49 -3.87 -0.29
C PHE A 332 -6.70 -4.65 0.21
N GLY A 333 -7.44 -5.31 -0.69
CA GLY A 333 -8.58 -6.14 -0.31
C GLY A 333 -8.18 -7.28 0.63
N ILE A 334 -7.11 -8.01 0.30
CA ILE A 334 -6.56 -9.10 1.14
C ILE A 334 -6.11 -8.54 2.50
N ALA A 335 -5.39 -7.41 2.52
CA ALA A 335 -4.94 -6.79 3.76
C ALA A 335 -6.13 -6.41 4.66
N GLY A 336 -7.20 -5.85 4.09
CA GLY A 336 -8.43 -5.50 4.82
C GLY A 336 -9.12 -6.73 5.42
N ILE A 337 -9.32 -7.78 4.62
CA ILE A 337 -9.93 -9.04 5.08
C ILE A 337 -9.06 -9.69 6.16
N ALA A 338 -7.76 -9.78 5.95
CA ALA A 338 -6.82 -10.33 6.92
C ALA A 338 -6.86 -9.55 8.25
N SER A 339 -6.91 -8.22 8.18
CA SER A 339 -7.02 -7.38 9.38
C SER A 339 -8.30 -7.63 10.16
N ALA A 340 -9.45 -7.81 9.49
CA ALA A 340 -10.70 -8.15 10.16
C ALA A 340 -10.63 -9.52 10.87
N ILE A 341 -10.05 -10.53 10.21
CA ILE A 341 -9.83 -11.87 10.78
C ILE A 341 -8.88 -11.79 11.98
N PHE A 342 -7.78 -11.06 11.86
CA PHE A 342 -6.81 -10.88 12.94
C PHE A 342 -7.40 -10.14 14.14
N GLY A 343 -8.33 -9.18 13.91
CA GLY A 343 -9.03 -8.51 14.98
C GLY A 343 -9.91 -9.46 15.81
N GLU A 344 -10.65 -10.34 15.13
CA GLU A 344 -11.46 -11.39 15.79
C GLU A 344 -10.55 -12.37 16.58
N LEU A 345 -9.45 -12.82 15.97
CA LEU A 345 -8.50 -13.70 16.63
C LEU A 345 -7.81 -13.03 17.82
N ALA A 346 -7.54 -11.74 17.75
CA ALA A 346 -6.94 -10.99 18.84
C ALA A 346 -7.90 -10.84 20.04
N ASP A 347 -9.18 -10.64 19.79
CA ASP A 347 -10.20 -10.58 20.86
C ASP A 347 -10.39 -11.96 21.53
N LEU A 348 -10.30 -13.06 20.76
CA LEU A 348 -10.52 -14.42 21.27
C LEU A 348 -9.28 -15.02 21.98
N HIS A 349 -8.08 -14.77 21.45
CA HIS A 349 -6.86 -15.49 21.86
C HIS A 349 -5.72 -14.55 22.27
N GLY A 350 -5.92 -13.24 22.19
CA GLY A 350 -4.89 -12.22 22.41
C GLY A 350 -4.04 -11.90 21.19
N ILE A 351 -3.39 -10.74 21.24
CA ILE A 351 -2.62 -10.21 20.10
C ILE A 351 -1.37 -11.04 19.76
N GLU A 352 -0.74 -11.67 20.75
CA GLU A 352 0.44 -12.51 20.53
C GLU A 352 0.11 -13.73 19.66
N TYR A 353 -1.08 -14.32 19.83
CA TYR A 353 -1.55 -15.44 19.04
C TYR A 353 -1.64 -15.09 17.55
N VAL A 354 -2.10 -13.86 17.24
CA VAL A 354 -2.15 -13.35 15.86
C VAL A 354 -0.75 -13.35 15.24
N TYR A 355 0.26 -12.93 15.99
CA TYR A 355 1.65 -12.90 15.51
C TYR A 355 2.22 -14.30 15.29
N HIS A 356 1.88 -15.27 16.15
CA HIS A 356 2.27 -16.66 15.95
C HIS A 356 1.68 -17.24 14.66
N ILE A 357 0.40 -17.00 14.38
CA ILE A 357 -0.25 -17.50 13.14
C ILE A 357 0.25 -16.76 11.91
N ALA A 358 0.29 -15.43 11.95
CA ALA A 358 0.71 -14.62 10.82
C ALA A 358 2.14 -14.96 10.38
N ALA A 359 3.03 -15.32 11.31
CA ALA A 359 4.42 -15.69 11.06
C ALA A 359 4.60 -16.85 10.08
N PHE A 360 3.60 -17.73 9.93
CA PHE A 360 3.64 -18.84 8.97
C PHE A 360 3.31 -18.43 7.55
N THR A 361 2.66 -17.31 7.33
CA THR A 361 2.20 -16.91 5.99
C THR A 361 3.35 -16.70 4.99
N PRO A 362 4.55 -16.14 5.34
CA PRO A 362 5.66 -16.03 4.41
C PRO A 362 6.21 -17.37 3.91
N LEU A 363 5.92 -18.51 4.60
CA LEU A 363 6.30 -19.85 4.12
C LEU A 363 5.61 -20.22 2.80
N LEU A 364 4.46 -19.63 2.49
CA LEU A 364 3.84 -19.76 1.18
C LEU A 364 4.75 -19.25 0.05
N GLY A 365 5.78 -18.48 0.38
CA GLY A 365 6.86 -18.10 -0.55
C GLY A 365 7.57 -19.27 -1.23
N LEU A 366 7.50 -20.50 -0.67
CA LEU A 366 7.98 -21.73 -1.32
C LEU A 366 7.38 -21.94 -2.72
N VAL A 367 6.12 -21.52 -2.91
CA VAL A 367 5.41 -21.60 -4.19
C VAL A 367 6.10 -20.76 -5.28
N ALA A 368 6.88 -19.74 -4.93
CA ALA A 368 7.65 -18.94 -5.89
C ALA A 368 8.69 -19.77 -6.67
N GLY A 369 9.13 -20.92 -6.12
CA GLY A 369 10.00 -21.87 -6.82
C GLY A 369 9.39 -22.41 -8.12
N LEU A 370 8.05 -22.48 -8.20
CA LEU A 370 7.29 -22.94 -9.36
C LEU A 370 7.15 -21.87 -10.46
N LEU A 371 7.53 -20.61 -10.22
CA LEU A 371 7.50 -19.57 -11.24
C LEU A 371 8.41 -19.93 -12.43
N PRO A 372 7.92 -19.87 -13.67
CA PRO A 372 8.73 -20.12 -14.84
C PRO A 372 9.77 -19.02 -15.04
N ASN A 373 10.94 -19.36 -15.58
CA ASN A 373 11.90 -18.34 -16.01
C ASN A 373 11.38 -17.68 -17.29
N ILE A 374 11.11 -16.36 -17.22
CA ILE A 374 10.86 -15.55 -18.42
C ILE A 374 12.21 -15.09 -18.94
N LYS A 375 12.60 -15.54 -20.14
CA LYS A 375 13.78 -15.00 -20.81
C LYS A 375 13.50 -13.51 -21.13
N ARG A 376 14.34 -12.60 -20.68
CA ARG A 376 14.28 -11.19 -21.09
C ARG A 376 14.30 -11.13 -22.61
N VAL A 377 13.29 -10.52 -23.22
CA VAL A 377 13.43 -9.96 -24.57
C VAL A 377 14.36 -8.78 -24.37
N LYS A 378 15.61 -8.89 -24.84
CA LYS A 378 16.52 -7.74 -24.90
C LYS A 378 15.80 -6.68 -25.75
N GLN A 379 15.37 -5.59 -25.15
CA GLN A 379 15.07 -4.37 -25.89
C GLN A 379 16.38 -3.93 -26.54
N GLN A 380 16.46 -4.12 -27.85
CA GLN A 380 17.48 -3.51 -28.69
C GLN A 380 17.17 -2.04 -28.85
#